data_35612380104e1087378c6e7db71b5519
#
_entry.id   35612380104e1087378c6e7db71b5519
#
_cell.length_a   1.000
_cell.length_b   1.000
_cell.length_c   1.000
_cell.angle_alpha   90.00
_cell.angle_beta   90.00
_cell.angle_gamma   90.00
#
_symmetry.space_group_name_H-M   'P 1'
#
loop_
_entity.id
_entity.type
_entity.pdbx_description
1 polymer ?
#
loop_
_entity_poly.entity_id
_entity_poly.type
_entity_poly.pdbx_seq_one_letter_code
_entity_poly.pdbx_strand_id
1 'polypeptide(L)'
;DDVNLQFPVVIEKGDITVRLDNTQQRVSGTPLNDKLNDFWTKFTQLCNQYAEIDHEESAAILNGHDEETVNAQLIKKALGVYAKGDKLFTKFVTENFDNILGPWCFMTRITYDTTPNAYPVWMNDYMYANAINQLPSWVEYIMTKATDSFKQNPQVKAFYTDFLQAQKEMNGTAEPAAEAAPAAGTTPDAVAAPPTPAQMAGDSISR
;
A
#
# COMPACT_ATOMS: atom_id res chain seq x y z
N ASP A 1 -19.45 -19.47 -7.23
CA ASP A 1 -18.71 -18.24 -6.87
C ASP A 1 -17.78 -17.92 -8.03
N ASP A 2 -18.11 -16.85 -8.77
CA ASP A 2 -17.27 -16.38 -9.88
C ASP A 2 -15.99 -15.75 -9.29
N VAL A 3 -14.88 -16.46 -9.38
CA VAL A 3 -13.58 -15.93 -9.02
C VAL A 3 -13.15 -14.93 -10.09
N ASN A 4 -13.26 -13.66 -9.80
CA ASN A 4 -12.85 -12.59 -10.68
C ASN A 4 -11.31 -12.45 -10.63
N LEU A 5 -10.61 -13.15 -11.54
CA LEU A 5 -9.16 -13.09 -11.64
C LEU A 5 -8.75 -11.85 -12.43
N GLN A 6 -7.98 -10.96 -11.79
CA GLN A 6 -7.43 -9.77 -12.42
C GLN A 6 -5.91 -9.81 -12.33
N PHE A 7 -5.25 -9.56 -13.43
CA PHE A 7 -3.81 -9.32 -13.43
C PHE A 7 -3.43 -8.30 -14.54
N PRO A 8 -2.32 -7.58 -14.33
CA PRO A 8 -1.94 -6.51 -15.24
C PRO A 8 -1.31 -7.04 -16.52
N VAL A 9 -1.56 -6.32 -17.61
CA VAL A 9 -0.95 -6.56 -18.93
C VAL A 9 -0.50 -5.20 -19.50
N VAL A 10 0.72 -5.14 -20.02
CA VAL A 10 1.21 -3.96 -20.74
C VAL A 10 0.83 -4.05 -22.21
N ILE A 11 0.24 -3.00 -22.75
CA ILE A 11 -0.03 -2.90 -24.17
C ILE A 11 1.26 -2.47 -24.89
N GLU A 12 1.91 -3.42 -25.54
CA GLU A 12 3.14 -3.25 -26.29
C GLU A 12 2.98 -3.76 -27.72
N LYS A 13 3.87 -3.28 -28.61
CA LYS A 13 3.97 -3.83 -29.97
C LYS A 13 4.60 -5.22 -29.89
N GLY A 14 3.96 -6.20 -30.52
CA GLY A 14 4.41 -7.59 -30.58
C GLY A 14 3.28 -8.56 -30.24
N ASP A 15 3.63 -9.83 -30.11
CA ASP A 15 2.70 -10.90 -29.77
C ASP A 15 2.67 -11.11 -28.25
N ILE A 16 1.58 -10.68 -27.64
CA ILE A 16 1.37 -10.83 -26.19
C ILE A 16 0.63 -12.14 -25.95
N THR A 17 1.26 -13.04 -25.21
CA THR A 17 0.65 -14.31 -24.79
C THR A 17 0.16 -14.21 -23.36
N VAL A 18 -1.12 -14.45 -23.16
CA VAL A 18 -1.76 -14.52 -21.84
C VAL A 18 -2.13 -15.98 -21.57
N ARG A 19 -1.62 -16.53 -20.48
CA ARG A 19 -1.98 -17.86 -20.01
C ARG A 19 -2.75 -17.74 -18.70
N LEU A 20 -3.94 -18.28 -18.68
CA LEU A 20 -4.79 -18.37 -17.49
C LEU A 20 -4.95 -19.84 -17.11
N ASP A 21 -4.47 -20.22 -15.95
CA ASP A 21 -4.75 -21.51 -15.34
C ASP A 21 -5.13 -21.32 -13.87
N ASN A 22 -5.60 -22.39 -13.24
CA ASN A 22 -6.10 -22.34 -11.87
C ASN A 22 -5.03 -22.01 -10.82
N THR A 23 -3.76 -22.10 -11.18
CA THR A 23 -2.63 -21.91 -10.26
C THR A 23 -1.79 -20.69 -10.58
N GLN A 24 -1.75 -20.25 -11.85
CA GLN A 24 -0.90 -19.16 -12.31
C GLN A 24 -1.54 -18.38 -13.45
N GLN A 25 -1.45 -17.05 -13.34
CA GLN A 25 -1.70 -16.15 -14.46
C GLN A 25 -0.35 -15.65 -14.97
N ARG A 26 -0.11 -15.78 -16.26
CA ARG A 26 1.13 -15.37 -16.91
C ARG A 26 0.86 -14.48 -18.12
N VAL A 27 1.67 -13.45 -18.26
CA VAL A 27 1.77 -12.64 -19.44
C VAL A 27 3.20 -12.71 -19.96
N SER A 28 3.39 -12.85 -21.29
CA SER A 28 4.72 -12.96 -21.88
C SER A 28 4.71 -12.61 -23.35
N GLY A 29 5.88 -12.59 -23.98
CA GLY A 29 6.07 -12.40 -25.41
C GLY A 29 6.58 -11.01 -25.79
N THR A 30 6.58 -10.04 -24.85
CA THR A 30 7.12 -8.71 -25.06
C THR A 30 7.99 -8.29 -23.87
N PRO A 31 8.99 -7.39 -24.05
CA PRO A 31 9.97 -7.08 -23.00
C PRO A 31 9.36 -6.58 -21.69
N LEU A 32 8.37 -5.68 -21.72
CA LEU A 32 7.76 -5.17 -20.50
C LEU A 32 6.83 -6.19 -19.84
N ASN A 33 6.10 -6.98 -20.63
CA ASN A 33 5.28 -8.05 -20.09
C ASN A 33 6.11 -9.17 -19.46
N ASP A 34 7.27 -9.48 -20.01
CA ASP A 34 8.20 -10.45 -19.40
C ASP A 34 8.73 -9.96 -18.05
N LYS A 35 9.10 -8.67 -17.94
CA LYS A 35 9.48 -8.03 -16.69
C LYS A 35 8.34 -8.03 -15.68
N LEU A 36 7.14 -7.65 -16.12
CA LEU A 36 5.93 -7.63 -15.29
C LEU A 36 5.61 -9.03 -14.76
N ASN A 37 5.69 -10.06 -15.59
CA ASN A 37 5.47 -11.44 -15.19
C ASN A 37 6.45 -11.91 -14.12
N ASP A 38 7.74 -11.59 -14.24
CA ASP A 38 8.75 -11.92 -13.23
C ASP A 38 8.45 -11.23 -11.88
N PHE A 39 8.12 -9.95 -11.91
CA PHE A 39 7.72 -9.21 -10.71
C PHE A 39 6.46 -9.81 -10.08
N TRP A 40 5.41 -10.03 -10.87
CA TRP A 40 4.12 -10.53 -10.39
C TRP A 40 4.23 -11.91 -9.77
N THR A 41 5.02 -12.79 -10.37
CA THR A 41 5.30 -14.13 -9.82
C THR A 41 5.95 -14.03 -8.45
N LYS A 42 6.98 -13.20 -8.30
CA LYS A 42 7.67 -12.99 -7.01
C LYS A 42 6.76 -12.35 -5.97
N PHE A 43 5.98 -11.37 -6.38
CA PHE A 43 5.02 -10.70 -5.50
C PHE A 43 3.93 -11.67 -5.00
N THR A 44 3.36 -12.48 -5.88
CA THR A 44 2.39 -13.51 -5.51
C THR A 44 2.98 -14.52 -4.52
N GLN A 45 4.23 -14.92 -4.70
CA GLN A 45 4.92 -15.80 -3.76
C GLN A 45 5.05 -15.17 -2.37
N LEU A 46 5.31 -13.86 -2.28
CA LEU A 46 5.34 -13.16 -1.00
C LEU A 46 3.95 -13.08 -0.34
N CYS A 47 2.91 -12.83 -1.13
CA CYS A 47 1.53 -12.86 -0.62
C CYS A 47 1.16 -14.25 -0.06
N ASN A 48 1.56 -15.31 -0.73
CA ASN A 48 1.32 -16.68 -0.26
C ASN A 48 2.05 -16.96 1.07
N GLN A 49 3.21 -16.37 1.32
CA GLN A 49 3.91 -16.52 2.59
C GLN A 49 3.11 -15.96 3.79
N TYR A 50 2.32 -14.91 3.60
CA TYR A 50 1.41 -14.44 4.66
C TYR A 50 0.30 -15.45 4.95
N ALA A 51 -0.25 -16.10 3.93
CA ALA A 51 -1.23 -17.16 4.12
C ALA A 51 -0.62 -18.39 4.81
N GLU A 52 0.63 -18.74 4.49
CA GLU A 52 1.36 -19.82 5.18
C GLU A 52 1.58 -19.49 6.66
N ILE A 53 1.92 -18.24 7.00
CA ILE A 53 2.08 -17.78 8.39
C ILE A 53 0.72 -17.85 9.13
N ASP A 54 -0.38 -17.52 8.48
CA ASP A 54 -1.73 -17.63 9.05
C ASP A 54 -2.09 -19.09 9.35
N HIS A 55 -1.78 -19.99 8.45
CA HIS A 55 -1.96 -21.44 8.69
C HIS A 55 -1.06 -21.98 9.82
N GLU A 56 0.18 -21.49 9.93
CA GLU A 56 1.11 -21.87 10.99
C GLU A 56 0.60 -21.41 12.36
N GLU A 57 0.06 -20.21 12.45
CA GLU A 57 -0.58 -19.69 13.67
C GLU A 57 -1.74 -20.57 14.10
N SER A 58 -2.69 -20.79 13.20
CA SER A 58 -3.86 -21.62 13.48
C SER A 58 -3.50 -23.04 13.92
N ALA A 59 -2.50 -23.66 13.28
CA ALA A 59 -2.03 -24.99 13.63
C ALA A 59 -1.37 -25.02 15.01
N ALA A 60 -0.59 -24.00 15.35
CA ALA A 60 0.07 -23.92 16.66
C ALA A 60 -0.94 -23.79 17.81
N ILE A 61 -1.96 -22.96 17.65
CA ILE A 61 -3.04 -22.77 18.63
C ILE A 61 -3.85 -24.05 18.80
N LEU A 62 -4.21 -24.72 17.72
CA LEU A 62 -4.91 -26.02 17.77
C LEU A 62 -4.09 -27.10 18.50
N ASN A 63 -2.76 -27.02 18.47
CA ASN A 63 -1.87 -27.91 19.21
C ASN A 63 -1.63 -27.47 20.67
N GLY A 64 -2.32 -26.44 21.16
CA GLY A 64 -2.29 -26.01 22.54
C GLY A 64 -1.12 -25.06 22.88
N HIS A 65 -0.48 -24.45 21.89
CA HIS A 65 0.51 -23.42 22.14
C HIS A 65 -0.15 -22.13 22.58
N ASP A 66 0.57 -21.34 23.38
CA ASP A 66 0.12 -20.04 23.87
C ASP A 66 0.04 -19.04 22.71
N GLU A 67 -1.16 -18.45 22.49
CA GLU A 67 -1.46 -17.57 21.38
C GLU A 67 -0.56 -16.33 21.36
N GLU A 68 -0.34 -15.67 22.49
CA GLU A 68 0.48 -14.46 22.56
C GLU A 68 1.94 -14.74 22.15
N THR A 69 2.48 -15.86 22.63
CA THR A 69 3.85 -16.30 22.27
C THR A 69 3.96 -16.63 20.79
N VAL A 70 3.01 -17.37 20.25
CA VAL A 70 2.96 -17.76 18.83
C VAL A 70 2.87 -16.50 17.95
N ASN A 71 1.93 -15.60 18.24
CA ASN A 71 1.73 -14.38 17.47
C ASN A 71 2.97 -13.49 17.49
N ALA A 72 3.63 -13.32 18.64
CA ALA A 72 4.87 -12.54 18.74
C ALA A 72 6.01 -13.09 17.86
N GLN A 73 6.12 -14.41 17.74
CA GLN A 73 7.11 -15.06 16.88
C GLN A 73 6.75 -14.91 15.39
N LEU A 74 5.49 -15.15 15.03
CA LEU A 74 5.04 -15.11 13.65
C LEU A 74 4.96 -13.70 13.08
N ILE A 75 4.71 -12.67 13.88
CA ILE A 75 4.84 -11.27 13.47
C ILE A 75 6.27 -10.97 13.01
N LYS A 76 7.29 -11.47 13.69
CA LYS A 76 8.68 -11.31 13.23
C LYS A 76 8.91 -11.93 11.86
N LYS A 77 8.31 -13.10 11.62
CA LYS A 77 8.36 -13.77 10.32
C LYS A 77 7.64 -12.96 9.24
N ALA A 78 6.45 -12.43 9.56
CA ALA A 78 5.68 -11.55 8.67
C ALA A 78 6.43 -10.25 8.32
N LEU A 79 7.09 -9.62 9.28
CA LEU A 79 7.98 -8.47 9.04
C LEU A 79 9.14 -8.80 8.10
N GLY A 80 9.68 -10.01 8.20
CA GLY A 80 10.69 -10.52 7.26
C GLY A 80 10.16 -10.63 5.83
N VAL A 81 8.91 -11.07 5.66
CA VAL A 81 8.22 -11.11 4.36
C VAL A 81 8.01 -9.69 3.82
N TYR A 82 7.56 -8.76 4.66
CA TYR A 82 7.42 -7.34 4.30
C TYR A 82 8.74 -6.75 3.82
N ALA A 83 9.84 -7.01 4.50
CA ALA A 83 11.17 -6.54 4.11
C ALA A 83 11.62 -7.10 2.75
N LYS A 84 11.26 -8.35 2.42
CA LYS A 84 11.49 -8.91 1.07
C LYS A 84 10.65 -8.19 0.02
N GLY A 85 9.40 -7.88 0.33
CA GLY A 85 8.51 -7.08 -0.51
C GLY A 85 9.05 -5.68 -0.75
N ASP A 86 9.53 -5.01 0.30
CA ASP A 86 10.19 -3.70 0.20
C ASP A 86 11.34 -3.71 -0.83
N LYS A 87 12.23 -4.71 -0.75
CA LYS A 87 13.33 -4.86 -1.70
C LYS A 87 12.83 -5.13 -3.12
N LEU A 88 11.80 -5.96 -3.28
CA LEU A 88 11.24 -6.30 -4.58
C LEU A 88 10.63 -5.06 -5.26
N PHE A 89 9.79 -4.30 -4.56
CA PHE A 89 9.19 -3.07 -5.07
C PHE A 89 10.24 -2.01 -5.37
N THR A 90 11.17 -1.79 -4.46
CA THR A 90 12.24 -0.80 -4.63
C THR A 90 13.08 -1.08 -5.86
N LYS A 91 13.54 -2.32 -6.03
CA LYS A 91 14.32 -2.73 -7.19
C LYS A 91 13.53 -2.56 -8.49
N PHE A 92 12.29 -3.04 -8.53
CA PHE A 92 11.49 -2.99 -9.74
C PHE A 92 11.14 -1.56 -10.17
N VAL A 93 10.77 -0.69 -9.23
CA VAL A 93 10.50 0.73 -9.51
C VAL A 93 11.75 1.43 -10.03
N THR A 94 12.90 1.27 -9.35
CA THR A 94 14.13 1.95 -9.74
C THR A 94 14.71 1.48 -11.07
N GLU A 95 14.53 0.22 -11.42
CA GLU A 95 14.95 -0.33 -12.72
C GLU A 95 14.01 0.05 -13.88
N ASN A 96 12.82 0.59 -13.59
CA ASN A 96 11.79 0.89 -14.56
C ASN A 96 11.30 2.35 -14.53
N PHE A 97 12.10 3.31 -14.07
CA PHE A 97 11.71 4.71 -14.01
C PHE A 97 11.24 5.28 -15.35
N ASP A 98 11.86 4.86 -16.46
CA ASP A 98 11.65 5.44 -17.77
C ASP A 98 10.67 4.64 -18.65
N ASN A 99 9.93 3.71 -18.06
CA ASN A 99 8.84 3.01 -18.71
C ASN A 99 7.59 2.96 -17.83
N ILE A 100 6.48 2.48 -18.37
CA ILE A 100 5.18 2.47 -17.67
C ILE A 100 5.16 1.61 -16.38
N LEU A 101 6.06 0.62 -16.28
CA LEU A 101 6.07 -0.30 -15.15
C LEU A 101 6.54 0.37 -13.84
N GLY A 102 7.45 1.34 -13.91
CA GLY A 102 7.91 2.07 -12.72
C GLY A 102 6.79 2.82 -12.03
N PRO A 103 6.12 3.76 -12.69
CA PRO A 103 4.96 4.45 -12.14
C PRO A 103 3.85 3.51 -11.68
N TRP A 104 3.53 2.49 -12.47
CA TRP A 104 2.53 1.49 -12.10
C TRP A 104 2.89 0.76 -10.80
N CYS A 105 4.12 0.26 -10.68
CA CYS A 105 4.57 -0.47 -9.50
C CYS A 105 4.65 0.43 -8.26
N PHE A 106 5.07 1.69 -8.43
CA PHE A 106 5.07 2.69 -7.36
C PHE A 106 3.66 2.90 -6.79
N MET A 107 2.67 3.14 -7.65
CA MET A 107 1.29 3.30 -7.25
C MET A 107 0.68 2.01 -6.68
N THR A 108 1.09 0.86 -7.20
CA THR A 108 0.65 -0.45 -6.69
C THR A 108 1.08 -0.63 -5.23
N ARG A 109 2.33 -0.34 -4.89
CA ARG A 109 2.79 -0.41 -3.50
C ARG A 109 2.01 0.53 -2.59
N ILE A 110 1.83 1.77 -3.00
CA ILE A 110 1.06 2.74 -2.21
C ILE A 110 -0.34 2.21 -1.92
N THR A 111 -1.01 1.66 -2.94
CA THR A 111 -2.33 1.07 -2.78
C THR A 111 -2.32 -0.09 -1.78
N TYR A 112 -1.35 -1.00 -1.88
CA TYR A 112 -1.22 -2.11 -0.94
C TYR A 112 -0.98 -1.64 0.49
N ASP A 113 -0.02 -0.76 0.70
CA ASP A 113 0.37 -0.30 2.05
C ASP A 113 -0.72 0.57 2.71
N THR A 114 -1.61 1.16 1.93
CA THR A 114 -2.73 1.98 2.42
C THR A 114 -4.08 1.25 2.44
N THR A 115 -4.13 0.00 1.97
CA THR A 115 -5.38 -0.79 2.00
C THR A 115 -5.58 -1.40 3.38
N PRO A 116 -6.65 -1.03 4.10
CA PRO A 116 -6.98 -1.65 5.37
C PRO A 116 -7.38 -3.11 5.17
N ASN A 117 -7.11 -3.95 6.17
CA ASN A 117 -7.43 -5.38 6.15
C ASN A 117 -6.77 -6.19 5.00
N ALA A 118 -5.57 -5.78 4.59
CA ALA A 118 -4.80 -6.47 3.56
C ALA A 118 -4.09 -7.75 4.07
N TYR A 119 -4.00 -7.92 5.38
CA TYR A 119 -3.33 -9.04 6.04
C TYR A 119 -4.32 -9.94 6.80
N PRO A 120 -3.94 -11.18 7.17
CA PRO A 120 -4.72 -12.01 8.09
C PRO A 120 -5.12 -11.26 9.36
N VAL A 121 -6.33 -11.53 9.86
CA VAL A 121 -6.97 -10.70 10.89
C VAL A 121 -6.11 -10.48 12.13
N TRP A 122 -5.49 -11.54 12.67
CA TRP A 122 -4.72 -11.47 13.91
C TRP A 122 -3.43 -10.64 13.80
N MET A 123 -2.84 -10.52 12.60
CA MET A 123 -1.64 -9.70 12.37
C MET A 123 -1.92 -8.36 11.70
N ASN A 124 -3.17 -8.12 11.25
CA ASN A 124 -3.49 -7.00 10.37
C ASN A 124 -3.10 -5.64 10.93
N ASP A 125 -3.53 -5.35 12.14
CA ASP A 125 -3.30 -4.03 12.73
C ASP A 125 -1.81 -3.72 12.89
N TYR A 126 -1.03 -4.73 13.26
CA TYR A 126 0.42 -4.60 13.40
C TYR A 126 1.10 -4.39 12.05
N MET A 127 0.76 -5.21 11.06
CA MET A 127 1.36 -5.14 9.72
C MET A 127 0.94 -3.88 8.97
N TYR A 128 -0.32 -3.47 9.09
CA TYR A 128 -0.82 -2.23 8.51
C TYR A 128 -0.12 -1.00 9.11
N ALA A 129 0.00 -0.94 10.44
CA ALA A 129 0.74 0.14 11.10
C ALA A 129 2.22 0.19 10.67
N ASN A 130 2.87 -0.97 10.54
CA ASN A 130 4.23 -1.07 10.03
C ASN A 130 4.34 -0.51 8.59
N ALA A 131 3.43 -0.88 7.69
CA ALA A 131 3.41 -0.42 6.31
C ALA A 131 3.23 1.11 6.24
N ILE A 132 2.22 1.65 6.94
CA ILE A 132 1.95 3.09 6.99
C ILE A 132 3.13 3.88 7.56
N ASN A 133 3.82 3.36 8.56
CA ASN A 133 4.99 4.02 9.14
C ASN A 133 6.21 4.03 8.21
N GLN A 134 6.37 3.02 7.37
CA GLN A 134 7.51 2.93 6.45
C GLN A 134 7.27 3.63 5.11
N LEU A 135 6.02 3.76 4.68
CA LEU A 135 5.67 4.28 3.37
C LEU A 135 6.22 5.69 3.08
N PRO A 136 6.16 6.69 4.00
CA PRO A 136 6.68 8.02 3.73
C PRO A 136 8.17 8.03 3.38
N SER A 137 8.99 7.33 4.15
CA SER A 137 10.44 7.25 3.89
C SER A 137 10.75 6.56 2.57
N TRP A 138 9.98 5.53 2.20
CA TRP A 138 10.13 4.86 0.92
C TRP A 138 9.75 5.76 -0.26
N VAL A 139 8.65 6.50 -0.15
CA VAL A 139 8.22 7.47 -1.17
C VAL A 139 9.33 8.50 -1.41
N GLU A 140 9.88 9.09 -0.35
CA GLU A 140 10.96 10.05 -0.48
C GLU A 140 12.23 9.44 -1.06
N TYR A 141 12.59 8.23 -0.67
CA TYR A 141 13.72 7.50 -1.24
C TYR A 141 13.57 7.33 -2.76
N ILE A 142 12.41 6.87 -3.21
CA ILE A 142 12.12 6.70 -4.65
C ILE A 142 12.18 8.05 -5.37
N MET A 143 11.50 9.08 -4.85
CA MET A 143 11.44 10.40 -5.48
C MET A 143 12.80 11.10 -5.56
N THR A 144 13.70 10.85 -4.60
CA THR A 144 15.07 11.36 -4.63
C THR A 144 15.90 10.77 -5.79
N LYS A 145 15.65 9.50 -6.13
CA LYS A 145 16.37 8.78 -7.20
C LYS A 145 15.68 8.86 -8.56
N ALA A 146 14.42 9.25 -8.59
CA ALA A 146 13.58 9.20 -9.76
C ALA A 146 14.06 10.12 -10.88
N THR A 147 13.90 9.66 -12.11
CA THR A 147 14.11 10.45 -13.33
C THR A 147 13.02 11.49 -13.52
N ASP A 148 13.27 12.51 -14.34
CA ASP A 148 12.27 13.53 -14.65
C ASP A 148 11.05 12.92 -15.33
N SER A 149 11.24 11.93 -16.18
CA SER A 149 10.17 11.17 -16.82
C SER A 149 9.22 10.54 -15.80
N PHE A 150 9.76 9.87 -14.79
CA PHE A 150 8.97 9.29 -13.70
C PHE A 150 8.21 10.35 -12.91
N LYS A 151 8.88 11.44 -12.52
CA LYS A 151 8.28 12.55 -11.74
C LYS A 151 7.16 13.27 -12.51
N GLN A 152 7.23 13.31 -13.84
CA GLN A 152 6.22 13.92 -14.70
C GLN A 152 5.05 12.98 -15.04
N ASN A 153 5.12 11.71 -14.67
CA ASN A 153 3.97 10.81 -14.83
C ASN A 153 2.76 11.39 -14.07
N PRO A 154 1.59 11.53 -14.70
CA PRO A 154 0.45 12.23 -14.10
C PRO A 154 0.01 11.66 -12.73
N GLN A 155 0.00 10.33 -12.58
CA GLN A 155 -0.39 9.69 -11.32
C GLN A 155 0.64 9.89 -10.22
N VAL A 156 1.93 9.74 -10.54
CA VAL A 156 3.03 9.97 -9.60
C VAL A 156 3.05 11.43 -9.14
N LYS A 157 2.91 12.37 -10.09
CA LYS A 157 2.91 13.80 -9.80
C LYS A 157 1.74 14.21 -8.90
N ALA A 158 0.53 13.74 -9.21
CA ALA A 158 -0.66 14.02 -8.40
C ALA A 158 -0.48 13.47 -6.97
N PHE A 159 -0.14 12.19 -6.84
CA PHE A 159 0.12 11.58 -5.54
C PHE A 159 1.19 12.32 -4.73
N TYR A 160 2.33 12.64 -5.35
CA TYR A 160 3.44 13.29 -4.64
C TYR A 160 3.10 14.70 -4.20
N THR A 161 2.30 15.44 -4.96
CA THR A 161 1.78 16.76 -4.57
C THR A 161 0.93 16.67 -3.31
N ASP A 162 -0.02 15.73 -3.26
CA ASP A 162 -0.88 15.50 -2.10
C ASP A 162 -0.09 15.00 -0.89
N PHE A 163 0.89 14.13 -1.12
CA PHE A 163 1.79 13.62 -0.10
C PHE A 163 2.59 14.75 0.58
N LEU A 164 3.18 15.66 -0.21
CA LEU A 164 3.93 16.81 0.33
C LEU A 164 3.01 17.78 1.09
N GLN A 165 1.78 17.97 0.63
CA GLN A 165 0.81 18.80 1.33
C GLN A 165 0.45 18.19 2.70
N ALA A 166 0.14 16.90 2.74
CA ALA A 166 -0.14 16.19 3.99
C ALA A 166 1.04 16.25 4.99
N GLN A 167 2.26 16.11 4.51
CA GLN A 167 3.46 16.27 5.37
C GLN A 167 3.59 17.67 5.97
N LYS A 168 3.30 18.72 5.20
CA LYS A 168 3.33 20.09 5.70
C LYS A 168 2.29 20.32 6.80
N GLU A 169 1.09 19.81 6.62
CA GLU A 169 0.02 19.89 7.61
C GLU A 169 0.38 19.14 8.90
N MET A 170 0.94 17.95 8.80
CA MET A 170 1.39 17.17 9.96
C MET A 170 2.54 17.81 10.73
N ASN A 171 3.47 18.47 10.03
CA ASN A 171 4.64 19.10 10.65
C ASN A 171 4.37 20.51 11.22
N GLY A 172 3.11 20.99 11.18
CA GLY A 172 2.71 22.26 11.78
C GLY A 172 3.31 23.49 11.12
N THR A 173 3.78 23.40 9.88
CA THR A 173 4.21 24.54 9.07
C THR A 173 3.04 25.16 8.31
N ALA A 174 1.86 25.25 8.92
CA ALA A 174 0.91 26.26 8.54
C ALA A 174 1.52 27.59 8.99
N GLU A 175 1.87 28.48 8.06
CA GLU A 175 2.21 29.88 8.40
C GLU A 175 1.15 30.42 9.36
N PRO A 176 1.54 31.10 10.47
CA PRO A 176 0.56 31.76 11.28
C PRO A 176 -0.19 32.75 10.38
N ALA A 177 -1.48 32.54 10.24
CA ALA A 177 -2.35 33.48 9.55
C ALA A 177 -2.10 34.85 10.13
N ALA A 178 -1.65 35.80 9.31
CA ALA A 178 -1.44 37.17 9.68
C ALA A 178 -2.69 37.68 10.40
N GLU A 179 -2.50 38.17 11.61
CA GLU A 179 -3.48 38.73 12.50
C GLU A 179 -4.17 39.90 11.79
N ALA A 180 -5.32 39.64 11.17
CA ALA A 180 -6.20 40.70 10.70
C ALA A 180 -7.14 41.13 11.83
N ALA A 181 -6.99 42.35 12.26
CA ALA A 181 -7.79 43.03 13.29
C ALA A 181 -9.31 42.91 13.03
N PRO A 182 -10.14 42.99 14.11
CA PRO A 182 -11.54 42.62 14.06
C PRO A 182 -12.40 43.66 13.35
N ALA A 183 -13.11 43.28 12.34
CA ALA A 183 -14.27 44.02 11.82
C ALA A 183 -15.52 43.25 12.23
N ALA A 184 -16.41 43.97 12.93
CA ALA A 184 -17.66 43.47 13.47
C ALA A 184 -18.69 43.10 12.41
N GLY A 185 -19.43 42.02 12.69
CA GLY A 185 -20.83 41.92 12.28
C GLY A 185 -21.17 40.85 11.23
N THR A 186 -21.95 39.95 11.74
CA THR A 186 -22.99 39.10 11.14
C THR A 186 -22.67 37.60 11.04
N THR A 187 -23.33 36.86 11.90
CA THR A 187 -23.50 35.39 11.86
C THR A 187 -24.32 34.97 10.64
N PRO A 188 -23.93 33.92 9.96
CA PRO A 188 -24.88 32.92 9.55
C PRO A 188 -24.45 31.48 9.98
N ASP A 189 -25.44 30.71 10.33
CA ASP A 189 -25.61 29.30 10.56
C ASP A 189 -24.37 28.37 10.51
N ALA A 190 -24.14 27.75 11.66
CA ALA A 190 -23.21 26.64 11.85
C ALA A 190 -23.67 25.42 11.05
N VAL A 191 -22.99 25.12 9.96
CA VAL A 191 -22.98 23.77 9.36
C VAL A 191 -22.04 22.92 10.21
N ALA A 192 -22.60 21.92 10.88
CA ALA A 192 -21.87 21.01 11.73
C ALA A 192 -20.79 20.24 10.94
N ALA A 193 -19.57 20.27 11.46
CA ALA A 193 -18.47 19.45 10.94
C ALA A 193 -18.81 17.94 11.04
N PRO A 194 -18.35 17.11 10.09
CA PRO A 194 -18.59 15.66 10.16
C PRO A 194 -17.93 15.06 11.41
N PRO A 195 -18.56 14.05 12.05
CA PRO A 195 -18.06 13.47 13.29
C PRO A 195 -16.72 12.76 13.07
N THR A 196 -15.81 12.90 14.04
CA THR A 196 -14.52 12.22 14.04
C THR A 196 -14.69 10.71 14.31
N PRO A 197 -13.74 9.84 13.90
CA PRO A 197 -13.82 8.39 14.13
C PRO A 197 -14.03 7.98 15.59
N ALA A 198 -13.60 8.77 16.55
CA ALA A 198 -13.81 8.54 17.97
C ALA A 198 -15.28 8.78 18.43
N GLN A 199 -16.04 9.59 17.70
CA GLN A 199 -17.45 9.86 18.00
C GLN A 199 -18.39 8.80 17.42
N MET A 200 -17.96 8.04 16.43
CA MET A 200 -18.74 6.94 15.86
C MET A 200 -18.62 5.61 16.65
N ALA A 201 -17.65 5.51 17.56
CA ALA A 201 -17.45 4.30 18.37
C ALA A 201 -18.32 4.27 19.65
N GLY A 202 -19.09 5.31 19.95
CA GLY A 202 -19.84 5.48 21.20
C GLY A 202 -21.27 4.92 21.22
N ASP A 203 -21.87 4.54 20.11
CA ASP A 203 -23.31 4.27 20.02
C ASP A 203 -23.72 2.81 19.77
N SER A 204 -22.91 1.84 20.14
CA SER A 204 -23.23 0.42 19.95
C SER A 204 -23.19 -0.42 21.23
N ILE A 205 -23.65 0.11 22.38
CA ILE A 205 -24.01 -0.75 23.53
C ILE A 205 -25.25 -0.17 24.21
N SER A 206 -26.41 -0.52 23.78
CA SER A 206 -27.65 -0.62 24.59
C SER A 206 -28.78 -1.20 23.76
N ARG A 207 -28.86 -2.51 23.71
CA ARG A 207 -30.10 -3.31 23.89
C ARG A 207 -29.77 -4.78 23.72
#